data_956dc4a6ab34b05002ed632992f3da9d
#
_entry.id   956dc4a6ab34b05002ed632992f3da9d
#
_cell.length_a   1.000
_cell.length_b   1.000
_cell.length_c   1.000
_cell.angle_alpha   90.00
_cell.angle_beta   90.00
_cell.angle_gamma   90.00
#
_symmetry.space_group_name_H-M   'P 1'
#
loop_
_entity.id
_entity.type
_entity.pdbx_description
1 polymer ?
#
loop_
_entity_poly.entity_id
_entity_poly.type
_entity_poly.pdbx_seq_one_letter_code
_entity_poly.pdbx_strand_id
1 'polypeptide(L)'
;MRIVVHGQQAFGKAVLEALLKHGENVIAVYVAPEKEGAKADPLKEAAIAAKLPVYQPGSYKDPKVWADFKALKPNLQVMAFVTLFVPEDFLNIPTHGSIQYHPSLLPAYRGASAINWPIILGEKETGLSIFWPDNGLDTGDILMQKKTPISNTDTLGTVYFDRLFPMGVEAMMEAVDLVKAGKAPRIKQDETKATYEGRCGAENARID
;
A
#
# COMPACT_ATOMS: atom_id res chain seq x y z
N MET A 1 17.51 -9.56 -3.65
CA MET A 1 16.55 -9.60 -2.52
C MET A 1 15.26 -10.27 -3.00
N ARG A 2 14.71 -11.20 -2.24
CA ARG A 2 13.48 -11.94 -2.58
C ARG A 2 12.26 -11.11 -2.15
N ILE A 3 11.49 -10.61 -3.10
CA ILE A 3 10.36 -9.70 -2.84
C ILE A 3 9.04 -10.43 -3.06
N VAL A 4 8.11 -10.29 -2.13
CA VAL A 4 6.70 -10.63 -2.30
C VAL A 4 5.92 -9.35 -2.50
N VAL A 5 5.07 -9.29 -3.53
CA VAL A 5 4.12 -8.20 -3.73
C VAL A 5 2.77 -8.63 -3.16
N HIS A 6 2.21 -7.81 -2.28
CA HIS A 6 0.90 -8.01 -1.70
C HIS A 6 0.03 -6.80 -2.01
N GLY A 7 -1.05 -6.97 -2.75
CA GLY A 7 -1.87 -5.84 -3.15
C GLY A 7 -3.06 -6.23 -4.01
N GLN A 8 -3.60 -5.25 -4.70
CA GLN A 8 -4.74 -5.45 -5.60
C GLN A 8 -4.91 -4.27 -6.55
N GLN A 9 -5.76 -4.47 -7.56
CA GLN A 9 -6.23 -3.48 -8.53
C GLN A 9 -5.09 -2.83 -9.34
N ALA A 10 -5.37 -1.65 -9.93
CA ALA A 10 -4.45 -0.98 -10.83
C ALA A 10 -3.15 -0.56 -10.15
N PHE A 11 -3.23 -0.10 -8.88
CA PHE A 11 -2.04 0.31 -8.15
C PHE A 11 -1.11 -0.88 -7.83
N GLY A 12 -1.68 -2.00 -7.37
CA GLY A 12 -0.92 -3.23 -7.15
C GLY A 12 -0.25 -3.73 -8.43
N LYS A 13 -0.99 -3.72 -9.56
CA LYS A 13 -0.45 -4.04 -10.87
C LYS A 13 0.73 -3.14 -11.25
N ALA A 14 0.55 -1.81 -11.12
CA ALA A 14 1.59 -0.85 -11.51
C ALA A 14 2.87 -1.00 -10.66
N VAL A 15 2.73 -1.29 -9.36
CA VAL A 15 3.87 -1.55 -8.48
C VAL A 15 4.59 -2.85 -8.90
N LEU A 16 3.86 -3.94 -9.19
CA LEU A 16 4.46 -5.17 -9.68
C LEU A 16 5.25 -4.95 -10.98
N GLU A 17 4.63 -4.30 -11.97
CA GLU A 17 5.26 -4.01 -13.26
C GLU A 17 6.51 -3.14 -13.10
N ALA A 18 6.46 -2.13 -12.22
CA ALA A 18 7.60 -1.28 -11.91
C ALA A 18 8.75 -2.05 -11.26
N LEU A 19 8.46 -2.93 -10.30
CA LEU A 19 9.47 -3.81 -9.68
C LEU A 19 10.14 -4.71 -10.71
N LEU A 20 9.37 -5.35 -11.58
CA LEU A 20 9.90 -6.22 -12.62
C LEU A 20 10.76 -5.43 -13.62
N LYS A 21 10.31 -4.25 -14.04
CA LYS A 21 11.09 -3.34 -14.91
C LYS A 21 12.37 -2.84 -14.25
N HIS A 22 12.35 -2.65 -12.94
CA HIS A 22 13.53 -2.25 -12.14
C HIS A 22 14.52 -3.41 -11.94
N GLY A 23 14.18 -4.62 -12.42
CA GLY A 23 15.04 -5.80 -12.31
C GLY A 23 14.98 -6.50 -10.96
N GLU A 24 13.93 -6.24 -10.16
CA GLU A 24 13.76 -6.84 -8.85
C GLU A 24 13.33 -8.32 -8.95
N ASN A 25 13.78 -9.12 -8.01
CA ASN A 25 13.41 -10.52 -7.90
C ASN A 25 12.09 -10.68 -7.14
N VAL A 26 10.97 -10.51 -7.84
CA VAL A 26 9.64 -10.80 -7.32
C VAL A 26 9.41 -12.31 -7.38
N ILE A 27 9.13 -12.95 -6.26
CA ILE A 27 9.02 -14.42 -6.13
C ILE A 27 7.59 -14.91 -6.02
N ALA A 28 6.66 -14.07 -5.61
CA ALA A 28 5.24 -14.41 -5.48
C ALA A 28 4.39 -13.13 -5.35
N VAL A 29 3.09 -13.29 -5.60
CA VAL A 29 2.10 -12.23 -5.45
C VAL A 29 0.95 -12.73 -4.59
N TYR A 30 0.55 -11.91 -3.63
CA TYR A 30 -0.61 -12.10 -2.76
C TYR A 30 -1.70 -11.10 -3.13
N VAL A 31 -2.88 -11.60 -3.46
CA VAL A 31 -4.05 -10.80 -3.91
C VAL A 31 -5.26 -11.21 -3.08
N ALA A 32 -6.16 -10.29 -2.77
CA ALA A 32 -7.44 -10.65 -2.16
C ALA A 32 -8.23 -11.61 -3.08
N PRO A 33 -8.97 -12.58 -2.51
CA PRO A 33 -9.79 -13.48 -3.31
C PRO A 33 -10.91 -12.70 -4.00
N GLU A 34 -11.19 -13.06 -5.27
CA GLU A 34 -12.32 -12.49 -5.99
C GLU A 34 -13.65 -12.97 -5.39
N LYS A 35 -14.66 -12.11 -5.46
CA LYS A 35 -16.03 -12.49 -5.24
C LYS A 35 -16.52 -13.39 -6.40
N GLU A 36 -17.43 -14.31 -6.11
CA GLU A 36 -18.03 -15.17 -7.13
C GLU A 36 -18.57 -14.35 -8.31
N GLY A 37 -18.20 -14.73 -9.52
CA GLY A 37 -18.58 -14.03 -10.77
C GLY A 37 -17.84 -12.73 -11.06
N ALA A 38 -16.93 -12.28 -10.20
CA ALA A 38 -16.12 -11.09 -10.47
C ALA A 38 -15.00 -11.38 -11.48
N LYS A 39 -14.58 -10.33 -12.19
CA LYS A 39 -13.39 -10.39 -13.03
C LYS A 39 -12.14 -10.58 -12.18
N ALA A 40 -11.12 -11.22 -12.75
CA ALA A 40 -9.82 -11.33 -12.10
C ALA A 40 -9.24 -9.95 -11.78
N ASP A 41 -8.58 -9.85 -10.64
CA ASP A 41 -7.92 -8.61 -10.24
C ASP A 41 -6.78 -8.27 -11.22
N PRO A 42 -6.59 -7.01 -11.62
CA PRO A 42 -5.51 -6.58 -12.52
C PRO A 42 -4.11 -7.01 -12.06
N LEU A 43 -3.85 -7.00 -10.74
CA LEU A 43 -2.59 -7.50 -10.19
C LEU A 43 -2.42 -9.00 -10.41
N LYS A 44 -3.49 -9.79 -10.20
CA LYS A 44 -3.47 -11.23 -10.46
C LYS A 44 -3.18 -11.52 -11.93
N GLU A 45 -3.85 -10.82 -12.84
CA GLU A 45 -3.61 -10.99 -14.28
C GLU A 45 -2.16 -10.67 -14.65
N ALA A 46 -1.61 -9.58 -14.12
CA ALA A 46 -0.22 -9.20 -14.34
C ALA A 46 0.78 -10.23 -13.78
N ALA A 47 0.50 -10.79 -12.61
CA ALA A 47 1.31 -11.83 -12.00
C ALA A 47 1.32 -13.13 -12.84
N ILE A 48 0.15 -13.54 -13.34
CA ILE A 48 0.01 -14.71 -14.24
C ILE A 48 0.79 -14.47 -15.53
N ALA A 49 0.66 -13.29 -16.15
CA ALA A 49 1.40 -12.94 -17.36
C ALA A 49 2.92 -12.96 -17.13
N ALA A 50 3.38 -12.59 -15.94
CA ALA A 50 4.78 -12.66 -15.53
C ALA A 50 5.21 -14.06 -15.05
N LYS A 51 4.31 -15.05 -15.10
CA LYS A 51 4.55 -16.44 -14.62
C LYS A 51 4.96 -16.52 -13.15
N LEU A 52 4.41 -15.64 -12.34
CA LEU A 52 4.64 -15.62 -10.90
C LEU A 52 3.58 -16.45 -10.17
N PRO A 53 3.94 -17.15 -9.08
CA PRO A 53 2.96 -17.78 -8.20
C PRO A 53 2.00 -16.75 -7.61
N VAL A 54 0.69 -17.05 -7.59
CA VAL A 54 -0.36 -16.21 -7.04
C VAL A 54 -1.02 -16.92 -5.87
N TYR A 55 -1.10 -16.23 -4.75
CA TYR A 55 -1.78 -16.69 -3.53
C TYR A 55 -2.96 -15.76 -3.23
N GLN A 56 -4.11 -16.35 -2.89
CA GLN A 56 -5.34 -15.61 -2.60
C GLN A 56 -5.96 -16.05 -1.27
N PRO A 57 -5.28 -15.82 -0.13
CA PRO A 57 -5.80 -16.20 1.17
C PRO A 57 -7.03 -15.36 1.53
N GLY A 58 -8.08 -16.01 2.02
CA GLY A 58 -9.25 -15.33 2.56
C GLY A 58 -9.01 -14.74 3.96
N SER A 59 -7.96 -15.20 4.65
CA SER A 59 -7.60 -14.75 5.99
C SER A 59 -6.12 -15.00 6.27
N TYR A 60 -5.47 -14.02 6.88
CA TYR A 60 -4.08 -14.14 7.38
C TYR A 60 -4.01 -14.71 8.80
N LYS A 61 -5.12 -15.25 9.32
CA LYS A 61 -5.16 -16.03 10.57
C LYS A 61 -4.96 -17.53 10.34
N ASP A 62 -5.01 -17.99 9.08
CA ASP A 62 -4.85 -19.40 8.72
C ASP A 62 -3.36 -19.83 8.85
N PRO A 63 -3.06 -20.85 9.68
CA PRO A 63 -1.69 -21.36 9.84
C PRO A 63 -1.06 -21.84 8.52
N LYS A 64 -1.86 -22.35 7.58
CA LYS A 64 -1.38 -22.79 6.27
C LYS A 64 -0.83 -21.60 5.46
N VAL A 65 -1.50 -20.46 5.49
CA VAL A 65 -1.03 -19.22 4.83
C VAL A 65 0.33 -18.80 5.38
N TRP A 66 0.53 -18.91 6.69
CA TRP A 66 1.82 -18.62 7.33
C TRP A 66 2.92 -19.59 6.91
N ALA A 67 2.60 -20.90 6.86
CA ALA A 67 3.55 -21.91 6.44
C ALA A 67 3.99 -21.71 4.99
N ASP A 68 3.05 -21.45 4.08
CA ASP A 68 3.31 -21.19 2.67
C ASP A 68 4.18 -19.92 2.50
N PHE A 69 3.86 -18.85 3.22
CA PHE A 69 4.63 -17.61 3.17
C PHE A 69 6.06 -17.76 3.70
N LYS A 70 6.23 -18.45 4.83
CA LYS A 70 7.56 -18.75 5.39
C LYS A 70 8.39 -19.62 4.44
N ALA A 71 7.76 -20.57 3.76
CA ALA A 71 8.44 -21.45 2.80
C ALA A 71 9.00 -20.69 1.59
N LEU A 72 8.44 -19.54 1.23
CA LEU A 72 8.96 -18.66 0.19
C LEU A 72 10.27 -17.98 0.59
N LYS A 73 10.60 -17.93 1.88
CA LYS A 73 11.79 -17.24 2.42
C LYS A 73 11.91 -15.80 1.90
N PRO A 74 10.87 -14.95 2.06
CA PRO A 74 10.89 -13.59 1.56
C PRO A 74 11.90 -12.73 2.34
N ASN A 75 12.51 -11.77 1.66
CA ASN A 75 13.34 -10.76 2.31
C ASN A 75 12.56 -9.46 2.56
N LEU A 76 11.62 -9.11 1.67
CA LEU A 76 10.79 -7.92 1.79
C LEU A 76 9.39 -8.23 1.27
N GLN A 77 8.36 -7.76 1.97
CA GLN A 77 6.99 -7.67 1.46
C GLN A 77 6.69 -6.23 1.07
N VAL A 78 6.27 -6.02 -0.17
CA VAL A 78 5.83 -4.73 -0.71
C VAL A 78 4.32 -4.73 -0.80
N MET A 79 3.67 -3.86 -0.01
CA MET A 79 2.21 -3.81 0.11
C MET A 79 1.65 -2.62 -0.67
N ALA A 80 0.87 -2.91 -1.70
CA ALA A 80 0.31 -1.96 -2.65
C ALA A 80 -1.22 -2.10 -2.72
N PHE A 81 -1.91 -1.42 -1.85
CA PHE A 81 -3.35 -1.45 -1.66
C PHE A 81 -3.84 -2.80 -1.10
N VAL A 82 -3.74 -2.96 0.20
CA VAL A 82 -4.21 -4.13 0.96
C VAL A 82 -5.40 -3.74 1.83
N THR A 83 -6.48 -4.52 1.74
CA THR A 83 -7.74 -4.27 2.47
C THR A 83 -8.00 -5.29 3.58
N LEU A 84 -7.33 -6.43 3.54
CA LEU A 84 -7.43 -7.45 4.60
C LEU A 84 -6.46 -7.12 5.74
N PHE A 85 -6.89 -7.37 6.96
CA PHE A 85 -6.01 -7.25 8.12
C PHE A 85 -4.90 -8.32 8.05
N VAL A 86 -3.66 -7.87 8.19
CA VAL A 86 -2.45 -8.71 8.22
C VAL A 86 -1.80 -8.53 9.60
N PRO A 87 -1.69 -9.60 10.41
CA PRO A 87 -1.07 -9.50 11.74
C PRO A 87 0.40 -9.06 11.66
N GLU A 88 0.87 -8.32 12.66
CA GLU A 88 2.24 -7.80 12.71
C GLU A 88 3.30 -8.91 12.66
N ASP A 89 3.04 -10.03 13.33
CA ASP A 89 3.96 -11.17 13.29
C ASP A 89 4.10 -11.73 11.86
N PHE A 90 3.03 -11.69 11.05
CA PHE A 90 3.11 -12.05 9.64
C PHE A 90 3.89 -11.00 8.84
N LEU A 91 3.65 -9.71 9.10
CA LEU A 91 4.37 -8.59 8.45
C LEU A 91 5.88 -8.65 8.70
N ASN A 92 6.29 -9.25 9.82
CA ASN A 92 7.68 -9.38 10.23
C ASN A 92 8.35 -10.71 9.82
N ILE A 93 7.66 -11.59 9.09
CA ILE A 93 8.27 -12.82 8.54
C ILE A 93 9.40 -12.51 7.55
N PRO A 94 9.27 -11.55 6.60
CA PRO A 94 10.39 -11.20 5.75
C PRO A 94 11.57 -10.63 6.54
N THR A 95 12.79 -10.96 6.13
CA THR A 95 14.03 -10.54 6.85
C THR A 95 14.15 -9.04 7.05
N HIS A 96 13.61 -8.26 6.11
CA HIS A 96 13.56 -6.79 6.16
C HIS A 96 12.16 -6.25 6.49
N GLY A 97 11.22 -7.13 6.85
CA GLY A 97 9.85 -6.74 7.17
C GLY A 97 8.99 -6.43 5.94
N SER A 98 8.00 -5.57 6.16
CA SER A 98 7.02 -5.16 5.15
C SER A 98 6.94 -3.65 5.06
N ILE A 99 6.77 -3.13 3.85
CA ILE A 99 6.53 -1.71 3.60
C ILE A 99 5.21 -1.54 2.87
N GLN A 100 4.48 -0.47 3.18
CA GLN A 100 3.14 -0.22 2.65
C GLN A 100 2.99 1.22 2.17
N TYR A 101 2.23 1.39 1.08
CA TYR A 101 1.78 2.68 0.59
C TYR A 101 0.49 3.11 1.29
N HIS A 102 0.43 4.38 1.71
CA HIS A 102 -0.80 5.03 2.17
C HIS A 102 -0.92 6.42 1.53
N PRO A 103 -2.08 6.77 0.93
CA PRO A 103 -2.25 8.02 0.18
C PRO A 103 -2.60 9.21 1.09
N SER A 104 -1.83 9.43 2.13
CA SER A 104 -1.86 10.63 2.95
C SER A 104 -0.49 10.94 3.56
N LEU A 105 -0.37 12.13 4.12
CA LEU A 105 0.78 12.52 4.96
C LEU A 105 0.54 12.04 6.40
N LEU A 106 0.82 10.76 6.67
CA LEU A 106 0.69 10.18 8.01
C LEU A 106 1.45 11.02 9.06
N PRO A 107 0.91 11.20 10.26
CA PRO A 107 -0.25 10.54 10.88
C PRO A 107 -1.61 11.14 10.53
N ALA A 108 -1.70 12.14 9.67
CA ALA A 108 -2.98 12.68 9.23
C ALA A 108 -3.70 11.72 8.28
N TYR A 109 -5.01 11.64 8.40
CA TYR A 109 -5.89 10.87 7.52
C TYR A 109 -5.52 9.38 7.46
N ARG A 110 -5.36 8.74 8.62
CA ARG A 110 -5.26 7.30 8.75
C ARG A 110 -6.55 6.62 8.28
N GLY A 111 -6.46 5.41 7.76
CA GLY A 111 -7.61 4.59 7.37
C GLY A 111 -8.17 4.88 6.00
N ALA A 112 -9.46 4.59 5.83
CA ALA A 112 -10.13 4.68 4.55
C ALA A 112 -10.39 6.13 4.11
N SER A 113 -10.53 6.32 2.78
CA SER A 113 -10.88 7.62 2.18
C SER A 113 -9.85 8.74 2.44
N ALA A 114 -8.60 8.39 2.64
CA ALA A 114 -7.50 9.30 2.95
C ALA A 114 -7.26 10.37 1.86
N ILE A 115 -7.74 10.16 0.63
CA ILE A 115 -7.65 11.13 -0.47
C ILE A 115 -8.86 12.06 -0.47
N ASN A 116 -10.05 11.55 -0.10
CA ASN A 116 -11.29 12.34 -0.09
C ASN A 116 -11.25 13.45 0.95
N TRP A 117 -10.84 13.12 2.17
CA TRP A 117 -10.95 14.02 3.31
C TRP A 117 -10.13 15.30 3.20
N PRO A 118 -8.87 15.31 2.78
CA PRO A 118 -8.15 16.56 2.54
C PRO A 118 -8.86 17.49 1.55
N ILE A 119 -9.48 16.93 0.50
CA ILE A 119 -10.23 17.71 -0.49
C ILE A 119 -11.50 18.28 0.14
N ILE A 120 -12.29 17.46 0.84
CA ILE A 120 -13.54 17.86 1.51
C ILE A 120 -13.29 18.97 2.56
N LEU A 121 -12.20 18.83 3.32
CA LEU A 121 -11.84 19.78 4.38
C LEU A 121 -11.13 21.02 3.85
N GLY A 122 -10.88 21.12 2.55
CA GLY A 122 -10.30 22.30 1.92
C GLY A 122 -8.80 22.49 2.18
N GLU A 123 -8.10 21.38 2.46
CA GLU A 123 -6.66 21.39 2.61
C GLU A 123 -5.97 21.90 1.32
N LYS A 124 -4.82 22.53 1.48
CA LYS A 124 -4.04 23.05 0.35
C LYS A 124 -2.95 22.09 -0.12
N GLU A 125 -2.71 21.04 0.66
CA GLU A 125 -1.67 20.05 0.41
C GLU A 125 -2.13 18.68 0.90
N THR A 126 -1.74 17.64 0.20
CA THR A 126 -1.80 16.25 0.63
C THR A 126 -0.52 15.54 0.21
N GLY A 127 -0.49 14.25 0.26
CA GLY A 127 0.65 13.47 -0.18
C GLY A 127 0.46 11.99 0.02
N LEU A 128 1.57 11.30 0.07
CA LEU A 128 1.63 9.87 0.35
C LEU A 128 2.71 9.57 1.38
N SER A 129 2.56 8.43 2.02
CA SER A 129 3.54 7.84 2.93
C SER A 129 3.86 6.42 2.48
N ILE A 130 5.13 6.08 2.52
CA ILE A 130 5.58 4.69 2.59
C ILE A 130 5.97 4.45 4.03
N PHE A 131 5.41 3.43 4.66
CA PHE A 131 5.57 3.17 6.08
C PHE A 131 5.71 1.67 6.38
N TRP A 132 6.15 1.35 7.57
CA TRP A 132 6.30 0.00 8.09
C TRP A 132 5.03 -0.36 8.85
N PRO A 133 4.11 -1.16 8.29
CA PRO A 133 2.85 -1.47 8.96
C PRO A 133 3.07 -2.28 10.24
N ASP A 134 2.19 -2.04 11.21
CA ASP A 134 2.13 -2.72 12.50
C ASP A 134 0.71 -3.24 12.80
N ASN A 135 0.36 -3.52 14.05
CA ASN A 135 -0.98 -3.98 14.43
C ASN A 135 -2.04 -2.86 14.42
N GLY A 136 -1.64 -1.61 14.33
CA GLY A 136 -2.56 -0.48 14.28
C GLY A 136 -3.02 -0.16 12.86
N LEU A 137 -4.03 0.70 12.75
CA LEU A 137 -4.50 1.21 11.46
C LEU A 137 -3.61 2.35 11.01
N ASP A 138 -2.68 2.08 10.10
CA ASP A 138 -1.73 3.04 9.53
C ASP A 138 -0.88 3.78 10.58
N THR A 139 -0.53 3.09 11.67
CA THR A 139 0.19 3.66 12.83
C THR A 139 1.69 3.43 12.81
N GLY A 140 2.17 2.56 11.94
CA GLY A 140 3.57 2.17 11.88
C GLY A 140 4.54 3.29 11.49
N ASP A 141 5.82 3.05 11.71
CA ASP A 141 6.88 4.03 11.46
C ASP A 141 6.95 4.45 9.99
N ILE A 142 7.16 5.73 9.74
CA ILE A 142 7.28 6.28 8.37
C ILE A 142 8.67 5.99 7.82
N LEU A 143 8.72 5.50 6.57
CA LEU A 143 9.94 5.34 5.80
C LEU A 143 10.21 6.60 4.96
N MET A 144 9.21 7.08 4.21
CA MET A 144 9.29 8.32 3.44
C MET A 144 7.91 8.92 3.20
N GLN A 145 7.90 10.20 2.85
CA GLN A 145 6.69 10.92 2.44
C GLN A 145 6.97 11.79 1.24
N LYS A 146 5.98 11.95 0.39
CA LYS A 146 5.99 12.89 -0.74
C LYS A 146 4.72 13.73 -0.72
N LYS A 147 4.85 15.00 -1.05
CA LYS A 147 3.78 15.99 -0.99
C LYS A 147 3.30 16.41 -2.38
N THR A 148 2.05 16.80 -2.47
CA THR A 148 1.45 17.41 -3.66
C THR A 148 0.44 18.48 -3.25
N PRO A 149 0.33 19.60 -3.98
CA PRO A 149 -0.68 20.60 -3.69
C PRO A 149 -2.08 20.10 -4.06
N ILE A 150 -3.10 20.69 -3.42
CA ILE A 150 -4.52 20.57 -3.81
C ILE A 150 -4.99 21.94 -4.28
N SER A 151 -5.48 22.02 -5.51
CA SER A 151 -6.10 23.23 -6.07
C SER A 151 -7.61 23.27 -5.82
N ASN A 152 -8.21 24.43 -6.03
CA ASN A 152 -9.66 24.60 -5.86
C ASN A 152 -10.50 23.85 -6.92
N THR A 153 -9.87 23.35 -7.97
CA THR A 153 -10.52 22.60 -9.06
C THR A 153 -10.23 21.11 -9.00
N ASP A 154 -9.45 20.68 -8.03
CA ASP A 154 -9.09 19.27 -7.90
C ASP A 154 -10.27 18.40 -7.44
N THR A 155 -10.31 17.22 -7.99
CA THR A 155 -11.18 16.12 -7.61
C THR A 155 -10.35 14.97 -7.06
N LEU A 156 -10.98 13.98 -6.46
CA LEU A 156 -10.31 12.72 -6.09
C LEU A 156 -9.57 12.13 -7.30
N GLY A 157 -10.20 12.14 -8.47
CA GLY A 157 -9.61 11.60 -9.70
C GLY A 157 -8.31 12.30 -10.08
N THR A 158 -8.29 13.63 -10.10
CA THR A 158 -7.09 14.40 -10.47
C THR A 158 -5.97 14.27 -9.43
N VAL A 159 -6.30 14.31 -8.14
CA VAL A 159 -5.30 14.13 -7.07
C VAL A 159 -4.72 12.71 -7.09
N TYR A 160 -5.55 11.69 -7.26
CA TYR A 160 -5.10 10.31 -7.24
C TYR A 160 -4.42 9.88 -8.54
N PHE A 161 -5.16 9.88 -9.66
CA PHE A 161 -4.65 9.31 -10.91
C PHE A 161 -3.52 10.12 -11.54
N ASP A 162 -3.58 11.45 -11.45
CA ASP A 162 -2.57 12.29 -12.10
C ASP A 162 -1.32 12.50 -11.23
N ARG A 163 -1.43 12.34 -9.91
CA ARG A 163 -0.34 12.66 -8.97
C ARG A 163 0.01 11.55 -7.99
N LEU A 164 -0.88 11.19 -7.07
CA LEU A 164 -0.56 10.24 -5.99
C LEU A 164 -0.25 8.83 -6.50
N PHE A 165 -0.91 8.41 -7.59
CA PHE A 165 -0.69 7.09 -8.17
C PHE A 165 0.72 6.98 -8.78
N PRO A 166 1.13 7.79 -9.78
CA PRO A 166 2.48 7.69 -10.33
C PRO A 166 3.56 7.99 -9.30
N MET A 167 3.36 8.99 -8.46
CA MET A 167 4.30 9.34 -7.38
C MET A 167 4.43 8.22 -6.35
N GLY A 168 3.35 7.48 -6.08
CA GLY A 168 3.34 6.33 -5.18
C GLY A 168 4.13 5.15 -5.72
N VAL A 169 4.02 4.88 -7.02
CA VAL A 169 4.82 3.83 -7.68
C VAL A 169 6.32 4.18 -7.61
N GLU A 170 6.69 5.42 -7.93
CA GLU A 170 8.07 5.89 -7.83
C GLU A 170 8.60 5.83 -6.39
N ALA A 171 7.81 6.31 -5.42
CA ALA A 171 8.18 6.27 -4.00
C ALA A 171 8.40 4.85 -3.50
N MET A 172 7.60 3.89 -3.98
CA MET A 172 7.77 2.49 -3.63
C MET A 172 9.10 1.93 -4.17
N MET A 173 9.50 2.30 -5.40
CA MET A 173 10.80 1.90 -5.96
C MET A 173 11.96 2.50 -5.16
N GLU A 174 11.88 3.77 -4.82
CA GLU A 174 12.88 4.43 -3.97
C GLU A 174 12.97 3.78 -2.58
N ALA A 175 11.83 3.42 -1.98
CA ALA A 175 11.77 2.74 -0.69
C ALA A 175 12.45 1.35 -0.77
N VAL A 176 12.20 0.58 -1.82
CA VAL A 176 12.86 -0.71 -2.04
C VAL A 176 14.38 -0.53 -2.14
N ASP A 177 14.85 0.47 -2.87
CA ASP A 177 16.29 0.77 -2.99
C ASP A 177 16.90 1.15 -1.63
N LEU A 178 16.20 1.94 -0.81
CA LEU A 178 16.65 2.28 0.54
C LEU A 178 16.73 1.04 1.46
N VAL A 179 15.75 0.13 1.38
CA VAL A 179 15.80 -1.12 2.13
C VAL A 179 16.97 -1.99 1.69
N LYS A 180 17.20 -2.12 0.38
CA LYS A 180 18.34 -2.89 -0.16
C LYS A 180 19.70 -2.32 0.30
N ALA A 181 19.79 -1.00 0.37
CA ALA A 181 21.00 -0.29 0.81
C ALA A 181 21.17 -0.30 2.34
N GLY A 182 20.21 -0.80 3.11
CA GLY A 182 20.23 -0.71 4.58
C GLY A 182 20.09 0.71 5.11
N LYS A 183 19.45 1.61 4.33
CA LYS A 183 19.30 3.04 4.63
C LYS A 183 17.84 3.46 4.82
N ALA A 184 16.89 2.53 4.85
CA ALA A 184 15.48 2.83 5.04
C ALA A 184 15.23 3.28 6.49
N PRO A 185 14.77 4.52 6.73
CA PRO A 185 14.51 5.01 8.08
C PRO A 185 13.25 4.40 8.67
N ARG A 186 13.14 4.48 10.00
CA ARG A 186 11.94 4.20 10.79
C ARG A 186 11.67 5.41 11.67
N ILE A 187 10.78 6.29 11.21
CA ILE A 187 10.45 7.54 11.87
C ILE A 187 9.10 7.39 12.54
N LYS A 188 9.07 7.46 13.86
CA LYS A 188 7.82 7.36 14.62
C LYS A 188 6.86 8.47 14.23
N GLN A 189 5.59 8.12 14.09
CA GLN A 189 4.53 9.10 13.86
C GLN A 189 4.30 9.96 15.12
N ASP A 190 4.03 11.24 14.92
CA ASP A 190 3.66 12.17 16.01
C ASP A 190 2.16 12.00 16.29
N GLU A 191 1.81 11.25 17.33
CA GLU A 191 0.43 10.95 17.69
C GLU A 191 -0.42 12.20 17.99
N THR A 192 0.22 13.33 18.32
CA THR A 192 -0.50 14.59 18.55
C THR A 192 -1.10 15.18 17.28
N LYS A 193 -0.64 14.73 16.11
CA LYS A 193 -1.09 15.15 14.77
C LYS A 193 -1.93 14.08 14.06
N ALA A 194 -2.20 12.97 14.74
CA ALA A 194 -2.95 11.88 14.14
C ALA A 194 -4.42 12.26 13.95
N THR A 195 -4.96 11.98 12.76
CA THR A 195 -6.39 12.12 12.46
C THR A 195 -6.94 10.84 11.81
N TYR A 196 -8.23 10.65 11.99
CA TYR A 196 -8.99 9.55 11.42
C TYR A 196 -10.45 9.98 11.23
N GLU A 197 -10.86 10.18 10.00
CA GLU A 197 -12.21 10.65 9.65
C GLU A 197 -13.17 9.51 9.26
N GLY A 198 -12.64 8.32 9.05
CA GLY A 198 -13.42 7.15 8.65
C GLY A 198 -13.71 7.10 7.16
N ARG A 199 -14.63 6.19 6.79
CA ARG A 199 -15.00 6.01 5.39
C ARG A 199 -15.93 7.12 4.92
N CYS A 200 -15.58 7.79 3.83
CA CYS A 200 -16.44 8.78 3.17
C CYS A 200 -17.61 8.07 2.49
N GLY A 201 -18.83 8.51 2.78
CA GLY A 201 -20.08 8.04 2.19
C GLY A 201 -20.81 9.14 1.40
N ALA A 202 -21.98 8.81 0.87
CA ALA A 202 -22.80 9.75 0.11
C ALA A 202 -23.25 10.96 0.94
N GLU A 203 -23.43 10.78 2.25
CA GLU A 203 -23.76 11.84 3.20
C GLU A 203 -22.68 12.91 3.33
N ASN A 204 -21.41 12.53 3.13
CA ASN A 204 -20.28 13.45 3.20
C ASN A 204 -20.09 14.28 1.91
N ALA A 205 -20.75 13.88 0.82
CA ALA A 205 -20.72 14.57 -0.45
C ALA A 205 -21.96 15.46 -0.68
N ARG A 206 -22.86 15.55 0.31
CA ARG A 206 -24.07 16.37 0.23
C ARG A 206 -23.70 17.85 0.27
N ILE A 207 -24.25 18.61 -0.67
CA ILE A 207 -24.16 20.07 -0.71
C ILE A 207 -25.49 20.60 -0.16
N ASP A 208 -25.45 21.40 0.88
CA ASP A 208 -26.62 22.06 1.47
C ASP A 208 -26.96 23.34 0.69
#